data_d9590f595efa6258e7548f9e20313579
#
_entry.id   d9590f595efa6258e7548f9e20313579
#
_cell.length_a   1.000
_cell.length_b   1.000
_cell.length_c   1.000
_cell.angle_alpha   90.00
_cell.angle_beta   90.00
_cell.angle_gamma   90.00
#
_symmetry.space_group_name_H-M   'P 1'
#
loop_
_entity.id
_entity.type
_entity.pdbx_description
1 polymer ?
#
loop_
_entity_poly.entity_id
_entity_poly.type
_entity_poly.pdbx_seq_one_letter_code
_entity_poly.pdbx_strand_id
1 'polypeptide(L)'
;MVAQTFVPSFSSSKKTTHKIRKDQSYTFGYLKVLENRKNPNSKTIDLPVYIFKSRNKNPQKDPIVYTVGGPGSTTMPSAQYMKYYQYLDDRDFILIEQRGNYYAKPHLDCPEWSKAIYQSNLPDFDAIKEDALFAEAAKSCRTRLLKKGIDLNGYNTNEIAADINDLVNVLEIEQYNLLTISYSTKIAQVLMRDYPDRIRSVVMDSPLPLEVNYDEESIQNLLASVEKLLLDCEDDKPCNDAFPNIKNRFFDYLSEKTKNPLRVDIENPNNGATETFYLRGKDLITVFTSASTGEVVNIPFEIDQLLNGDLTSVKEQLAYLFEKSENGAGIGMRLSVWCAEEYPFNSQHTIEQETTNYPQVRGLSPAVFEHEICDIWSVQKVSEVENQAIKSNIPVLLISGEYDNETPVKWAATMKKNLTSSFHLIFRAWKHTPTTNWSNQCAMQAANNFFNDPNTEPQPKCFEQITNPEFKVN
;
A
#
# COMPACT_ATOMS: atom_id res chain seq x y z
N MET A 1 25.55 19.88 32.07
CA MET A 1 24.57 20.43 31.12
C MET A 1 23.45 19.44 31.04
N VAL A 2 22.24 19.82 31.49
CA VAL A 2 21.04 18.98 31.29
C VAL A 2 20.77 19.04 29.78
N ALA A 3 20.79 17.92 29.10
CA ALA A 3 20.43 17.85 27.70
C ALA A 3 18.98 18.40 27.60
N GLN A 4 18.78 19.43 26.80
CA GLN A 4 17.45 20.01 26.58
C GLN A 4 16.61 18.93 25.89
N THR A 5 15.59 18.44 26.59
CA THR A 5 14.68 17.41 26.06
C THR A 5 13.99 18.01 24.84
N PHE A 6 14.14 17.39 23.67
CA PHE A 6 13.45 17.84 22.45
C PHE A 6 11.93 17.74 22.66
N VAL A 7 11.20 18.77 22.25
CA VAL A 7 9.73 18.80 22.27
C VAL A 7 9.23 18.93 20.84
N PRO A 8 8.38 18.00 20.37
CA PRO A 8 7.73 18.11 19.07
C PRO A 8 6.97 19.43 18.92
N SER A 9 6.89 19.94 17.70
CA SER A 9 6.20 21.20 17.44
C SER A 9 5.55 21.21 16.04
N PHE A 10 4.42 21.91 15.92
CA PHE A 10 3.77 22.15 14.64
C PHE A 10 3.92 23.61 14.23
N SER A 11 4.32 23.86 13.00
CA SER A 11 4.44 25.21 12.45
C SER A 11 3.67 25.32 11.13
N SER A 12 2.75 26.30 11.05
CA SER A 12 1.98 26.54 9.83
C SER A 12 2.86 27.11 8.70
N SER A 13 2.49 26.80 7.46
CA SER A 13 3.16 27.25 6.24
C SER A 13 2.14 27.71 5.20
N LYS A 14 2.46 28.80 4.51
CA LYS A 14 1.67 29.27 3.35
C LYS A 14 2.02 28.50 2.07
N LYS A 15 3.20 27.90 2.00
CA LYS A 15 3.66 27.12 0.85
C LYS A 15 3.22 25.66 1.05
N THR A 16 2.21 25.23 0.31
CA THR A 16 1.63 23.91 0.33
C THR A 16 2.33 22.95 -0.64
N THR A 17 2.15 21.64 -0.44
CA THR A 17 2.65 20.60 -1.37
C THR A 17 1.78 20.55 -2.64
N HIS A 18 0.47 20.77 -2.49
CA HIS A 18 -0.50 20.71 -3.58
C HIS A 18 -1.40 21.94 -3.62
N LYS A 19 -1.98 22.18 -4.79
CA LYS A 19 -2.99 23.24 -4.97
C LYS A 19 -4.32 22.75 -4.43
N ILE A 20 -4.84 23.43 -3.41
CA ILE A 20 -6.13 23.14 -2.79
C ILE A 20 -7.22 24.03 -3.40
N ARG A 21 -8.44 23.52 -3.50
CA ARG A 21 -9.61 24.29 -3.94
C ARG A 21 -9.85 25.50 -3.02
N LYS A 22 -10.29 26.60 -3.61
CA LYS A 22 -10.52 27.87 -2.88
C LYS A 22 -11.66 27.79 -1.85
N ASP A 23 -12.63 26.91 -2.07
CA ASP A 23 -13.79 26.69 -1.23
C ASP A 23 -13.56 25.72 -0.06
N GLN A 24 -12.36 25.11 0.03
CA GLN A 24 -11.99 24.20 1.09
C GLN A 24 -11.12 24.91 2.12
N SER A 25 -11.63 25.04 3.35
CA SER A 25 -10.87 25.60 4.49
C SER A 25 -9.86 24.57 5.01
N TYR A 26 -8.61 24.98 5.18
CA TYR A 26 -7.54 24.13 5.71
C TYR A 26 -6.43 24.94 6.38
N THR A 27 -5.65 24.25 7.19
CA THR A 27 -4.33 24.67 7.65
C THR A 27 -3.29 23.70 7.08
N PHE A 28 -2.19 24.21 6.57
CA PHE A 28 -1.03 23.40 6.17
C PHE A 28 0.19 23.78 6.99
N GLY A 29 1.01 22.80 7.35
CA GLY A 29 2.24 23.05 8.11
C GLY A 29 3.12 21.82 8.17
N TYR A 30 4.11 21.91 9.04
CA TYR A 30 5.07 20.83 9.28
C TYR A 30 5.10 20.47 10.77
N LEU A 31 4.96 19.19 11.04
CA LEU A 31 5.29 18.60 12.32
C LEU A 31 6.79 18.35 12.36
N LYS A 32 7.48 18.91 13.37
CA LYS A 32 8.90 18.68 13.63
C LYS A 32 9.05 17.64 14.73
N VAL A 33 9.76 16.53 14.42
CA VAL A 33 10.01 15.40 15.32
C VAL A 33 11.47 14.97 15.26
N LEU A 34 11.91 14.10 16.16
CA LEU A 34 13.22 13.45 16.06
C LEU A 34 13.25 12.44 14.91
N GLU A 35 14.35 12.36 14.17
CA GLU A 35 14.55 11.35 13.12
C GLU A 35 14.58 9.93 13.71
N ASN A 36 15.28 9.75 14.84
CA ASN A 36 15.38 8.47 15.54
C ASN A 36 15.30 8.73 17.05
N ARG A 37 14.17 8.40 17.69
CA ARG A 37 13.96 8.64 19.13
C ARG A 37 14.87 7.83 20.04
N LYS A 38 15.46 6.73 19.52
CA LYS A 38 16.44 5.92 20.26
C LYS A 38 17.86 6.48 20.19
N ASN A 39 18.12 7.43 19.29
CA ASN A 39 19.45 8.04 19.13
C ASN A 39 19.52 9.35 19.94
N PRO A 40 20.35 9.44 21.01
CA PRO A 40 20.46 10.65 21.83
C PRO A 40 21.00 11.86 21.07
N ASN A 41 21.63 11.65 19.93
CA ASN A 41 22.15 12.69 19.03
C ASN A 41 21.31 12.84 17.76
N SER A 42 20.05 12.43 17.80
CA SER A 42 19.15 12.48 16.65
C SER A 42 18.99 13.89 16.11
N LYS A 43 18.97 13.99 14.79
CA LYS A 43 18.50 15.18 14.10
C LYS A 43 16.97 15.28 14.18
N THR A 44 16.45 16.42 13.80
CA THR A 44 15.01 16.60 13.59
C THR A 44 14.64 16.45 12.12
N ILE A 45 13.41 16.01 11.87
CA ILE A 45 12.79 15.90 10.55
C ILE A 45 11.49 16.68 10.52
N ASP A 46 11.04 17.06 9.33
CA ASP A 46 9.80 17.81 9.13
C ASP A 46 8.81 16.97 8.31
N LEU A 47 7.62 16.74 8.85
CA LEU A 47 6.55 15.97 8.24
C LEU A 47 5.41 16.91 7.84
N PRO A 48 5.02 17.00 6.56
CA PRO A 48 3.91 17.84 6.15
C PRO A 48 2.58 17.30 6.63
N VAL A 49 1.72 18.21 7.06
CA VAL A 49 0.38 17.94 7.59
C VAL A 49 -0.61 18.91 6.98
N TYR A 50 -1.75 18.39 6.51
CA TYR A 50 -2.94 19.18 6.21
C TYR A 50 -4.01 18.93 7.27
N ILE A 51 -4.64 20.00 7.75
CA ILE A 51 -5.79 19.96 8.64
C ILE A 51 -6.95 20.60 7.89
N PHE A 52 -7.81 19.78 7.30
CA PHE A 52 -9.00 20.23 6.59
C PHE A 52 -10.15 20.40 7.57
N LYS A 53 -10.85 21.54 7.45
CA LYS A 53 -12.01 21.81 8.28
C LYS A 53 -13.25 21.16 7.71
N SER A 54 -14.08 20.62 8.59
CA SER A 54 -15.40 20.10 8.25
C SER A 54 -16.22 21.13 7.48
N ARG A 55 -17.09 20.64 6.58
CA ARG A 55 -18.11 21.45 5.90
C ARG A 55 -19.27 21.81 6.84
N ASN A 56 -19.42 21.07 7.93
CA ASN A 56 -20.42 21.33 8.95
C ASN A 56 -20.03 22.56 9.81
N LYS A 57 -20.98 23.43 10.08
CA LYS A 57 -20.76 24.59 10.99
C LYS A 57 -20.57 24.16 12.43
N ASN A 58 -21.12 23.00 12.80
CA ASN A 58 -21.01 22.39 14.13
C ASN A 58 -20.45 20.96 14.00
N PRO A 59 -19.15 20.80 13.69
CA PRO A 59 -18.54 19.50 13.48
C PRO A 59 -18.46 18.69 14.77
N GLN A 60 -18.35 17.38 14.65
CA GLN A 60 -17.94 16.52 15.76
C GLN A 60 -16.52 16.92 16.21
N LYS A 61 -16.22 16.76 17.49
CA LYS A 61 -14.95 17.22 18.07
C LYS A 61 -13.78 16.25 17.87
N ASP A 62 -14.05 15.04 17.38
CA ASP A 62 -13.10 13.96 17.19
C ASP A 62 -12.69 13.88 15.70
N PRO A 63 -11.61 14.56 15.28
CA PRO A 63 -11.18 14.55 13.89
C PRO A 63 -10.76 13.15 13.43
N ILE A 64 -10.66 12.95 12.12
CA ILE A 64 -10.11 11.75 11.54
C ILE A 64 -8.66 12.02 11.12
N VAL A 65 -7.72 11.22 11.62
CA VAL A 65 -6.32 11.20 11.17
C VAL A 65 -6.17 10.13 10.11
N TYR A 66 -5.62 10.49 8.96
CA TYR A 66 -5.47 9.63 7.80
C TYR A 66 -4.04 9.56 7.32
N THR A 67 -3.60 8.35 7.04
CA THR A 67 -2.34 8.06 6.35
C THR A 67 -2.49 6.82 5.47
N VAL A 68 -1.74 6.78 4.38
CA VAL A 68 -1.82 5.70 3.38
C VAL A 68 -0.81 4.59 3.65
N GLY A 69 -0.88 3.52 2.87
CA GLY A 69 -0.05 2.33 2.97
C GLY A 69 1.30 2.40 2.25
N GLY A 70 1.62 1.36 1.56
CA GLY A 70 2.90 1.10 0.88
C GLY A 70 3.64 -0.08 1.52
N PRO A 71 4.57 0.11 2.49
CA PRO A 71 5.15 1.38 2.98
C PRO A 71 5.81 2.20 1.87
N GLY A 72 5.93 3.50 2.09
CA GLY A 72 6.58 4.40 1.13
C GLY A 72 5.62 5.19 0.22
N SER A 73 4.31 4.96 0.28
CA SER A 73 3.33 5.76 -0.46
C SER A 73 3.06 7.10 0.21
N THR A 74 2.83 8.14 -0.59
CA THR A 74 2.57 9.49 -0.08
C THR A 74 1.09 9.76 0.18
N THR A 75 0.79 10.39 1.33
CA THR A 75 -0.56 10.82 1.71
C THR A 75 -0.97 12.15 1.06
N MET A 76 0.01 12.99 0.74
CA MET A 76 -0.22 14.39 0.36
C MET A 76 -1.07 14.61 -0.89
N PRO A 77 -1.01 13.77 -1.96
CA PRO A 77 -1.89 13.94 -3.13
C PRO A 77 -3.37 13.88 -2.82
N SER A 78 -3.79 13.17 -1.77
CA SER A 78 -5.19 13.10 -1.32
C SER A 78 -5.78 14.49 -1.04
N ALA A 79 -4.95 15.47 -0.68
CA ALA A 79 -5.37 16.86 -0.44
C ALA A 79 -6.12 17.52 -1.61
N GLN A 80 -5.87 17.07 -2.85
CA GLN A 80 -6.53 17.59 -4.04
C GLN A 80 -7.96 17.08 -4.22
N TYR A 81 -8.31 15.97 -3.56
CA TYR A 81 -9.56 15.23 -3.72
C TYR A 81 -10.53 15.39 -2.56
N MET A 82 -10.26 16.27 -1.59
CA MET A 82 -11.05 16.47 -0.37
C MET A 82 -12.54 16.74 -0.62
N LYS A 83 -12.90 17.29 -1.79
CA LYS A 83 -14.31 17.50 -2.15
C LYS A 83 -15.13 16.19 -2.21
N TYR A 84 -14.46 15.06 -2.46
CA TYR A 84 -15.09 13.75 -2.59
C TYR A 84 -15.10 12.97 -1.27
N TYR A 85 -14.38 13.43 -0.25
CA TYR A 85 -14.30 12.76 1.05
C TYR A 85 -15.54 13.12 1.89
N GLN A 86 -16.45 12.17 2.06
CA GLN A 86 -17.67 12.31 2.86
C GLN A 86 -17.38 12.57 4.34
N TYR A 87 -16.21 12.16 4.82
CA TYR A 87 -15.77 12.37 6.21
C TYR A 87 -15.80 13.86 6.64
N LEU A 88 -15.54 14.76 5.68
CA LEU A 88 -15.56 16.21 5.93
C LEU A 88 -16.97 16.79 6.14
N ASP A 89 -18.02 16.00 5.92
CA ASP A 89 -19.39 16.43 6.20
C ASP A 89 -19.66 16.46 7.71
N ASP A 90 -18.94 15.68 8.51
CA ASP A 90 -19.17 15.57 9.95
C ASP A 90 -17.96 15.99 10.80
N ARG A 91 -16.71 15.82 10.31
CA ARG A 91 -15.48 15.99 11.10
C ARG A 91 -14.38 16.72 10.35
N ASP A 92 -13.46 17.31 11.10
CA ASP A 92 -12.17 17.73 10.57
C ASP A 92 -11.38 16.50 10.11
N PHE A 93 -10.57 16.66 9.05
CA PHE A 93 -9.81 15.57 8.45
C PHE A 93 -8.34 15.95 8.35
N ILE A 94 -7.46 15.15 8.94
CA ILE A 94 -6.03 15.43 9.08
C ILE A 94 -5.25 14.45 8.21
N LEU A 95 -4.53 14.97 7.23
CA LEU A 95 -3.55 14.21 6.46
C LEU A 95 -2.18 14.39 7.10
N ILE A 96 -1.50 13.30 7.41
CA ILE A 96 -0.09 13.32 7.78
C ILE A 96 0.74 12.51 6.80
N GLU A 97 1.86 13.09 6.35
CA GLU A 97 2.86 12.35 5.58
C GLU A 97 3.74 11.52 6.51
N GLN A 98 3.96 10.28 6.15
CA GLN A 98 4.91 9.44 6.89
C GLN A 98 6.33 9.92 6.67
N ARG A 99 7.19 9.72 7.69
CA ARG A 99 8.63 9.99 7.60
C ARG A 99 9.26 9.24 6.43
N GLY A 100 10.20 9.87 5.77
CA GLY A 100 10.91 9.28 4.64
C GLY A 100 10.15 9.24 3.33
N ASN A 101 8.86 9.54 3.30
CA ASN A 101 8.08 9.62 2.08
C ASN A 101 8.34 10.92 1.32
N TYR A 102 7.84 11.01 0.08
CA TYR A 102 8.22 12.00 -0.93
C TYR A 102 8.19 13.47 -0.45
N TYR A 103 7.19 13.87 0.34
CA TYR A 103 7.06 15.25 0.84
C TYR A 103 7.65 15.47 2.23
N ALA A 104 8.10 14.43 2.91
CA ALA A 104 8.83 14.54 4.17
C ALA A 104 10.24 15.14 3.95
N LYS A 105 10.83 15.66 5.01
CA LYS A 105 12.19 16.22 4.97
C LYS A 105 13.03 15.63 6.11
N PRO A 106 13.96 14.74 5.79
CA PRO A 106 14.34 14.25 4.44
C PRO A 106 13.34 13.24 3.88
N HIS A 107 13.37 13.06 2.56
CA HIS A 107 12.72 11.94 1.87
C HIS A 107 13.79 10.91 1.45
N LEU A 108 13.37 9.63 1.41
CA LEU A 108 14.24 8.48 1.14
C LEU A 108 13.97 7.92 -0.26
N ASP A 109 14.11 8.74 -1.29
CA ASP A 109 14.01 8.32 -2.68
C ASP A 109 15.23 7.49 -3.10
N CYS A 110 15.01 6.48 -3.95
CA CYS A 110 16.05 5.62 -4.52
C CYS A 110 15.93 5.58 -6.05
N PRO A 111 16.38 6.61 -6.78
CA PRO A 111 16.36 6.60 -8.24
C PRO A 111 17.17 5.45 -8.84
N GLU A 112 18.14 4.93 -8.10
CA GLU A 112 18.91 3.74 -8.44
C GLU A 112 17.99 2.52 -8.61
N TRP A 113 16.96 2.41 -7.77
CA TRP A 113 15.98 1.32 -7.82
C TRP A 113 15.07 1.42 -9.06
N SER A 114 14.55 2.60 -9.38
CA SER A 114 13.76 2.81 -10.59
C SER A 114 14.55 2.48 -11.86
N LYS A 115 15.84 2.81 -11.87
CA LYS A 115 16.74 2.42 -12.97
C LYS A 115 16.90 0.90 -13.04
N ALA A 116 16.99 0.22 -11.91
CA ALA A 116 17.08 -1.24 -11.86
C ALA A 116 15.81 -1.90 -12.41
N ILE A 117 14.61 -1.41 -12.02
CA ILE A 117 13.33 -1.89 -12.56
C ILE A 117 13.29 -1.75 -14.09
N TYR A 118 13.69 -0.61 -14.63
CA TYR A 118 13.74 -0.45 -16.08
C TYR A 118 14.71 -1.43 -16.74
N GLN A 119 15.90 -1.59 -16.18
CA GLN A 119 16.95 -2.44 -16.73
C GLN A 119 16.59 -3.94 -16.67
N SER A 120 15.92 -4.40 -15.60
CA SER A 120 15.54 -5.81 -15.43
C SER A 120 14.54 -6.32 -16.49
N ASN A 121 13.85 -5.42 -17.17
CA ASN A 121 12.91 -5.74 -18.25
C ASN A 121 13.54 -5.72 -19.65
N LEU A 122 14.84 -5.37 -19.75
CA LEU A 122 15.56 -5.38 -21.04
C LEU A 122 16.04 -6.80 -21.42
N PRO A 123 16.36 -7.04 -22.71
CA PRO A 123 16.97 -8.30 -23.16
C PRO A 123 18.24 -8.62 -22.36
N ASP A 124 18.52 -9.90 -22.16
CA ASP A 124 19.73 -10.44 -21.52
C ASP A 124 19.74 -10.47 -19.98
N PHE A 125 18.64 -10.18 -19.29
CA PHE A 125 18.51 -10.39 -17.86
C PHE A 125 17.94 -11.78 -17.53
N ASP A 126 18.73 -12.60 -16.85
CA ASP A 126 18.27 -13.76 -16.09
C ASP A 126 18.07 -13.41 -14.60
N ALA A 127 17.49 -14.33 -13.82
CA ALA A 127 17.21 -14.08 -12.41
C ALA A 127 18.45 -13.66 -11.59
N ILE A 128 19.62 -14.28 -11.85
CA ILE A 128 20.87 -13.98 -11.13
C ILE A 128 21.33 -12.55 -11.41
N LYS A 129 21.23 -12.11 -12.66
CA LYS A 129 21.58 -10.73 -13.04
C LYS A 129 20.59 -9.71 -12.47
N GLU A 130 19.31 -10.08 -12.43
CA GLU A 130 18.25 -9.27 -11.83
C GLU A 130 18.53 -9.03 -10.34
N ASP A 131 18.83 -10.09 -9.57
CA ASP A 131 19.15 -10.01 -8.15
C ASP A 131 20.37 -9.11 -7.89
N ALA A 132 21.46 -9.33 -8.65
CA ALA A 132 22.67 -8.52 -8.55
C ALA A 132 22.42 -7.03 -8.89
N LEU A 133 21.49 -6.75 -9.81
CA LEU A 133 21.11 -5.40 -10.21
C LEU A 133 20.40 -4.67 -9.08
N PHE A 134 19.43 -5.33 -8.42
CA PHE A 134 18.71 -4.75 -7.29
C PHE A 134 19.58 -4.63 -6.04
N ALA A 135 20.46 -5.60 -5.79
CA ALA A 135 21.44 -5.53 -4.71
C ALA A 135 22.36 -4.29 -4.86
N GLU A 136 22.88 -4.03 -6.07
CA GLU A 136 23.71 -2.84 -6.34
C GLU A 136 22.90 -1.54 -6.23
N ALA A 137 21.64 -1.54 -6.66
CA ALA A 137 20.74 -0.39 -6.52
C ALA A 137 20.49 -0.06 -5.04
N ALA A 138 20.21 -1.07 -4.20
CA ALA A 138 20.04 -0.91 -2.76
C ALA A 138 21.32 -0.35 -2.10
N LYS A 139 22.49 -0.91 -2.42
CA LYS A 139 23.80 -0.48 -1.91
C LYS A 139 24.11 0.96 -2.29
N SER A 140 23.88 1.32 -3.53
CA SER A 140 24.14 2.68 -4.03
C SER A 140 23.19 3.69 -3.39
N CYS A 141 21.89 3.38 -3.28
CA CYS A 141 20.90 4.22 -2.60
C CYS A 141 21.29 4.41 -1.12
N ARG A 142 21.53 3.32 -0.38
CA ARG A 142 21.95 3.37 1.02
C ARG A 142 23.18 4.26 1.22
N THR A 143 24.19 4.05 0.39
CA THR A 143 25.44 4.84 0.46
C THR A 143 25.17 6.33 0.31
N ARG A 144 24.29 6.70 -0.63
CA ARG A 144 23.90 8.09 -0.87
C ARG A 144 23.12 8.69 0.29
N LEU A 145 22.18 7.94 0.87
CA LEU A 145 21.38 8.39 2.02
C LEU A 145 22.25 8.58 3.27
N LEU A 146 23.16 7.63 3.56
CA LEU A 146 24.11 7.76 4.68
C LEU A 146 25.05 8.95 4.50
N LYS A 147 25.50 9.26 3.27
CA LYS A 147 26.32 10.48 3.00
C LYS A 147 25.55 11.77 3.27
N LYS A 148 24.22 11.77 3.15
CA LYS A 148 23.35 12.89 3.57
C LYS A 148 23.16 12.94 5.09
N GLY A 149 23.72 12.00 5.83
CA GLY A 149 23.64 11.89 7.29
C GLY A 149 22.27 11.45 7.80
N ILE A 150 21.54 10.67 7.01
CA ILE A 150 20.24 10.08 7.37
C ILE A 150 20.49 8.85 8.25
N ASP A 151 19.76 8.74 9.36
CA ASP A 151 19.77 7.57 10.25
C ASP A 151 18.64 6.63 9.85
N LEU A 152 18.94 5.63 9.01
CA LEU A 152 17.96 4.69 8.46
C LEU A 152 17.21 3.88 9.54
N ASN A 153 17.77 3.73 10.75
CA ASN A 153 17.10 3.06 11.87
C ASN A 153 15.93 3.87 12.45
N GLY A 154 15.80 5.14 12.08
CA GLY A 154 14.68 5.99 12.46
C GLY A 154 13.44 5.85 11.56
N TYR A 155 13.43 4.93 10.59
CA TYR A 155 12.35 4.81 9.61
C TYR A 155 11.68 3.44 9.71
N ASN A 156 10.71 3.33 10.63
CA ASN A 156 9.96 2.12 10.93
C ASN A 156 8.56 2.47 11.45
N THR A 157 7.69 1.47 11.58
CA THR A 157 6.28 1.63 11.99
C THR A 157 6.14 2.25 13.38
N ASN A 158 7.02 1.91 14.33
CA ASN A 158 6.97 2.47 15.68
C ASN A 158 7.24 3.98 15.69
N GLU A 159 8.22 4.42 14.91
CA GLU A 159 8.55 5.83 14.78
C GLU A 159 7.44 6.61 14.08
N ILE A 160 6.73 6.01 13.09
CA ILE A 160 5.57 6.64 12.43
C ILE A 160 4.39 6.74 13.40
N ALA A 161 4.12 5.70 14.19
CA ALA A 161 3.09 5.72 15.22
C ALA A 161 3.37 6.82 16.26
N ALA A 162 4.62 6.94 16.70
CA ALA A 162 5.05 8.01 17.60
C ALA A 162 4.87 9.41 16.99
N ASP A 163 5.08 9.58 15.67
CA ASP A 163 4.85 10.85 14.97
C ASP A 163 3.38 11.26 14.99
N ILE A 164 2.47 10.29 14.78
CA ILE A 164 1.03 10.55 14.86
C ILE A 164 0.62 10.91 16.28
N ASN A 165 1.15 10.22 17.28
CA ASN A 165 0.91 10.56 18.68
C ASN A 165 1.47 11.95 19.04
N ASP A 166 2.66 12.31 18.56
CA ASP A 166 3.22 13.65 18.73
C ASP A 166 2.36 14.72 18.05
N LEU A 167 1.83 14.46 16.85
CA LEU A 167 0.91 15.38 16.16
C LEU A 167 -0.36 15.63 16.99
N VAL A 168 -0.99 14.56 17.47
CA VAL A 168 -2.21 14.64 18.29
C VAL A 168 -1.96 15.43 19.58
N ASN A 169 -0.78 15.24 20.21
CA ASN A 169 -0.38 15.99 21.41
C ASN A 169 -0.14 17.47 21.11
N VAL A 170 0.61 17.79 20.05
CA VAL A 170 0.95 19.17 19.67
C VAL A 170 -0.28 19.96 19.21
N LEU A 171 -1.27 19.31 18.62
CA LEU A 171 -2.53 19.91 18.21
C LEU A 171 -3.58 19.92 19.34
N GLU A 172 -3.24 19.45 20.55
CA GLU A 172 -4.11 19.37 21.72
C GLU A 172 -5.45 18.65 21.44
N ILE A 173 -5.41 17.61 20.59
CA ILE A 173 -6.59 16.82 20.24
C ILE A 173 -6.91 15.87 21.40
N GLU A 174 -8.09 16.06 22.00
CA GLU A 174 -8.54 15.26 23.16
C GLU A 174 -8.87 13.81 22.74
N GLN A 175 -9.54 13.64 21.60
CA GLN A 175 -9.93 12.34 21.06
C GLN A 175 -9.94 12.39 19.53
N TYR A 176 -9.57 11.29 18.86
CA TYR A 176 -9.52 11.21 17.41
C TYR A 176 -9.90 9.83 16.89
N ASN A 177 -10.21 9.77 15.59
CA ASN A 177 -10.42 8.53 14.86
C ASN A 177 -9.25 8.30 13.90
N LEU A 178 -8.98 7.04 13.58
CA LEU A 178 -7.98 6.65 12.59
C LEU A 178 -8.66 6.09 11.35
N LEU A 179 -8.25 6.57 10.18
CA LEU A 179 -8.50 5.93 8.89
C LEU A 179 -7.14 5.49 8.35
N THR A 180 -6.95 4.20 8.22
CA THR A 180 -5.70 3.61 7.73
C THR A 180 -5.96 2.61 6.62
N ILE A 181 -5.01 2.51 5.69
CA ILE A 181 -5.15 1.72 4.48
C ILE A 181 -3.91 0.85 4.30
N SER A 182 -4.11 -0.47 4.01
CA SER A 182 -3.00 -1.37 3.66
C SER A 182 -1.92 -1.39 4.75
N TYR A 183 -0.65 -1.23 4.42
CA TYR A 183 0.44 -1.16 5.39
C TYR A 183 0.16 -0.21 6.57
N SER A 184 -0.50 0.95 6.35
CA SER A 184 -0.73 1.86 7.49
C SER A 184 -1.68 1.28 8.55
N THR A 185 -2.34 0.16 8.29
CA THR A 185 -3.08 -0.58 9.32
C THR A 185 -2.16 -1.21 10.36
N LYS A 186 -0.88 -1.50 10.05
CA LYS A 186 0.15 -1.83 11.05
C LYS A 186 0.43 -0.64 11.97
N ILE A 187 0.49 0.57 11.42
CA ILE A 187 0.65 1.81 12.21
C ILE A 187 -0.51 1.97 13.20
N ALA A 188 -1.76 1.73 12.74
CA ALA A 188 -2.93 1.78 13.62
C ALA A 188 -2.84 0.74 14.75
N GLN A 189 -2.38 -0.46 14.46
CA GLN A 189 -2.20 -1.51 15.48
C GLN A 189 -1.16 -1.11 16.53
N VAL A 190 -0.03 -0.52 16.11
CA VAL A 190 0.98 0.00 17.05
C VAL A 190 0.41 1.17 17.87
N LEU A 191 -0.35 2.08 17.27
CA LEU A 191 -1.03 3.17 18.00
C LEU A 191 -2.03 2.62 19.04
N MET A 192 -2.82 1.61 18.66
CA MET A 192 -3.78 0.96 19.58
C MET A 192 -3.09 0.22 20.74
N ARG A 193 -1.88 -0.29 20.53
CA ARG A 193 -1.08 -0.97 21.55
C ARG A 193 -0.38 0.03 22.49
N ASP A 194 0.31 1.03 21.93
CA ASP A 194 1.27 1.86 22.65
C ASP A 194 0.71 3.24 23.04
N TYR A 195 -0.32 3.75 22.33
CA TYR A 195 -0.91 5.08 22.52
C TYR A 195 -2.45 5.06 22.50
N PRO A 196 -3.14 4.16 23.24
CA PRO A 196 -4.58 3.91 23.09
C PRO A 196 -5.49 5.03 23.58
N ASP A 197 -5.02 5.86 24.53
CA ASP A 197 -5.87 6.68 25.41
C ASP A 197 -6.78 7.67 24.68
N ARG A 198 -6.37 8.15 23.51
CA ARG A 198 -7.11 9.16 22.74
C ARG A 198 -7.79 8.61 21.49
N ILE A 199 -7.64 7.32 21.20
CA ILE A 199 -8.24 6.70 20.05
C ILE A 199 -9.69 6.36 20.34
N ARG A 200 -10.62 7.01 19.61
CA ARG A 200 -12.06 6.76 19.74
C ARG A 200 -12.50 5.55 18.91
N SER A 201 -12.04 5.47 17.68
CA SER A 201 -12.33 4.35 16.77
C SER A 201 -11.32 4.27 15.63
N VAL A 202 -11.25 3.10 14.98
CA VAL A 202 -10.29 2.83 13.90
C VAL A 202 -10.99 2.18 12.73
N VAL A 203 -10.79 2.70 11.52
CA VAL A 203 -11.11 2.00 10.27
C VAL A 203 -9.79 1.50 9.67
N MET A 204 -9.73 0.20 9.44
CA MET A 204 -8.62 -0.47 8.78
C MET A 204 -9.12 -1.00 7.44
N ASP A 205 -8.79 -0.30 6.37
CA ASP A 205 -9.11 -0.69 5.01
C ASP A 205 -7.99 -1.57 4.44
N SER A 206 -8.32 -2.75 3.98
CA SER A 206 -7.36 -3.74 3.48
C SER A 206 -6.29 -4.04 4.54
N PRO A 207 -6.68 -4.63 5.68
CA PRO A 207 -5.82 -4.72 6.85
C PRO A 207 -4.68 -5.73 6.71
N LEU A 208 -3.49 -5.31 7.14
CA LEU A 208 -2.29 -6.12 7.26
C LEU A 208 -1.99 -6.36 8.75
N PRO A 209 -2.16 -7.61 9.26
CA PRO A 209 -1.87 -7.94 10.66
C PRO A 209 -0.38 -7.80 10.99
N LEU A 210 -0.04 -7.44 12.23
CA LEU A 210 1.36 -7.42 12.68
C LEU A 210 1.98 -8.82 12.69
N GLU A 211 1.18 -9.83 13.08
CA GLU A 211 1.62 -11.23 13.25
C GLU A 211 1.74 -12.03 11.96
N VAL A 212 1.44 -11.43 10.81
CA VAL A 212 1.56 -12.10 9.52
C VAL A 212 2.92 -11.82 8.90
N ASN A 213 3.59 -12.86 8.48
CA ASN A 213 4.81 -12.79 7.67
C ASN A 213 4.40 -12.66 6.20
N TYR A 214 4.36 -11.43 5.70
CA TYR A 214 3.80 -11.09 4.39
C TYR A 214 4.41 -11.92 3.25
N ASP A 215 5.73 -12.06 3.25
CA ASP A 215 6.47 -12.68 2.17
C ASP A 215 6.23 -14.19 2.04
N GLU A 216 5.89 -14.85 3.17
CA GLU A 216 5.63 -16.29 3.22
C GLU A 216 4.32 -16.69 2.52
N GLU A 217 3.39 -15.75 2.31
CA GLU A 217 2.07 -16.04 1.73
C GLU A 217 1.78 -15.21 0.46
N SER A 218 2.68 -14.33 0.07
CA SER A 218 2.39 -13.29 -0.92
C SER A 218 2.10 -13.85 -2.32
N ILE A 219 2.85 -14.85 -2.77
CA ILE A 219 2.64 -15.51 -4.08
C ILE A 219 1.30 -16.25 -4.08
N GLN A 220 1.03 -17.02 -3.03
CA GLN A 220 -0.23 -17.76 -2.88
C GLN A 220 -1.42 -16.82 -2.86
N ASN A 221 -1.35 -15.71 -2.11
CA ASN A 221 -2.43 -14.74 -2.02
C ASN A 221 -2.73 -14.07 -3.37
N LEU A 222 -1.68 -13.71 -4.10
CA LEU A 222 -1.81 -13.13 -5.43
C LEU A 222 -2.48 -14.11 -6.40
N LEU A 223 -2.00 -15.34 -6.46
CA LEU A 223 -2.55 -16.37 -7.35
C LEU A 223 -3.99 -16.74 -6.97
N ALA A 224 -4.30 -16.87 -5.68
CA ALA A 224 -5.64 -17.16 -5.19
C ALA A 224 -6.65 -16.07 -5.58
N SER A 225 -6.24 -14.80 -5.56
CA SER A 225 -7.09 -13.68 -5.99
C SER A 225 -7.41 -13.75 -7.48
N VAL A 226 -6.40 -14.00 -8.32
CA VAL A 226 -6.59 -14.14 -9.78
C VAL A 226 -7.43 -15.38 -10.10
N GLU A 227 -7.13 -16.51 -9.44
CA GLU A 227 -7.88 -17.75 -9.60
C GLU A 227 -9.36 -17.56 -9.25
N LYS A 228 -9.64 -16.91 -8.10
CA LYS A 228 -11.02 -16.62 -7.66
C LYS A 228 -11.77 -15.78 -8.70
N LEU A 229 -11.16 -14.74 -9.24
CA LEU A 229 -11.76 -13.89 -10.26
C LEU A 229 -12.09 -14.68 -11.54
N LEU A 230 -11.16 -15.53 -12.00
CA LEU A 230 -11.36 -16.35 -13.20
C LEU A 230 -12.38 -17.46 -12.98
N LEU A 231 -12.47 -18.05 -11.78
CA LEU A 231 -13.53 -18.99 -11.42
C LEU A 231 -14.90 -18.31 -11.41
N ASP A 232 -14.99 -17.07 -10.91
CA ASP A 232 -16.26 -16.34 -10.95
C ASP A 232 -16.71 -16.02 -12.39
N CYS A 233 -15.75 -15.83 -13.32
CA CYS A 233 -16.06 -15.77 -14.75
C CYS A 233 -16.55 -17.12 -15.30
N GLU A 234 -15.92 -18.24 -14.90
CA GLU A 234 -16.36 -19.58 -15.32
C GLU A 234 -17.74 -19.97 -14.76
N ASP A 235 -18.10 -19.44 -13.58
CA ASP A 235 -19.44 -19.61 -12.98
C ASP A 235 -20.49 -18.67 -13.59
N ASP A 236 -20.07 -17.55 -14.19
CA ASP A 236 -20.95 -16.62 -14.91
C ASP A 236 -21.18 -17.09 -16.34
N LYS A 237 -22.43 -17.50 -16.66
CA LYS A 237 -22.73 -18.12 -17.96
C LYS A 237 -22.32 -17.25 -19.17
N PRO A 238 -22.60 -15.94 -19.25
CA PRO A 238 -22.14 -15.11 -20.35
C PRO A 238 -20.60 -15.08 -20.49
N CYS A 239 -19.89 -14.99 -19.38
CA CYS A 239 -18.42 -14.96 -19.35
C CYS A 239 -17.83 -16.31 -19.78
N ASN A 240 -18.34 -17.40 -19.24
CA ASN A 240 -17.89 -18.75 -19.59
C ASN A 240 -18.19 -19.14 -21.05
N ASP A 241 -19.34 -18.72 -21.58
CA ASP A 241 -19.68 -18.93 -23.00
C ASP A 241 -18.72 -18.16 -23.93
N ALA A 242 -18.27 -16.96 -23.53
CA ALA A 242 -17.33 -16.13 -24.28
C ALA A 242 -15.88 -16.63 -24.14
N PHE A 243 -15.45 -17.03 -22.94
CA PHE A 243 -14.07 -17.37 -22.60
C PHE A 243 -13.96 -18.74 -21.91
N PRO A 244 -14.33 -19.84 -22.59
CA PRO A 244 -14.38 -21.15 -21.96
C PRO A 244 -12.99 -21.57 -21.42
N ASN A 245 -12.97 -22.13 -20.19
CA ASN A 245 -11.77 -22.62 -19.53
C ASN A 245 -10.66 -21.55 -19.41
N ILE A 246 -11.05 -20.30 -19.21
CA ILE A 246 -10.12 -19.14 -19.21
C ILE A 246 -9.03 -19.28 -18.16
N LYS A 247 -9.37 -19.80 -16.98
CA LYS A 247 -8.42 -20.01 -15.89
C LYS A 247 -7.24 -20.89 -16.33
N ASN A 248 -7.53 -22.11 -16.78
CA ASN A 248 -6.45 -23.04 -17.16
C ASN A 248 -5.66 -22.52 -18.35
N ARG A 249 -6.33 -21.96 -19.37
CA ARG A 249 -5.69 -21.36 -20.53
C ARG A 249 -4.67 -20.27 -20.11
N PHE A 250 -5.03 -19.42 -19.16
CA PHE A 250 -4.17 -18.35 -18.67
C PHE A 250 -2.98 -18.90 -17.88
N PHE A 251 -3.19 -19.81 -16.93
CA PHE A 251 -2.10 -20.38 -16.13
C PHE A 251 -1.14 -21.22 -16.97
N ASP A 252 -1.63 -21.95 -17.98
CA ASP A 252 -0.78 -22.66 -18.97
C ASP A 252 0.05 -21.66 -19.77
N TYR A 253 -0.55 -20.55 -20.19
CA TYR A 253 0.18 -19.48 -20.91
C TYR A 253 1.27 -18.85 -20.04
N LEU A 254 0.99 -18.54 -18.77
CA LEU A 254 2.02 -18.05 -17.84
C LEU A 254 3.17 -19.05 -17.71
N SER A 255 2.86 -20.34 -17.61
CA SER A 255 3.85 -21.42 -17.51
C SER A 255 4.71 -21.50 -18.77
N GLU A 256 4.10 -21.34 -19.94
CA GLU A 256 4.81 -21.33 -21.23
C GLU A 256 5.71 -20.09 -21.33
N LYS A 257 5.21 -18.89 -20.97
CA LYS A 257 5.98 -17.65 -21.04
C LYS A 257 7.09 -17.55 -19.99
N THR A 258 6.98 -18.27 -18.91
CA THR A 258 8.08 -18.41 -17.94
C THR A 258 9.29 -19.12 -18.56
N LYS A 259 9.05 -20.07 -19.49
CA LYS A 259 10.10 -20.80 -20.23
C LYS A 259 10.55 -20.07 -21.50
N ASN A 260 9.60 -19.48 -22.21
CA ASN A 260 9.78 -18.79 -23.48
C ASN A 260 9.20 -17.36 -23.37
N PRO A 261 9.96 -16.39 -22.90
CA PRO A 261 9.45 -15.04 -22.63
C PRO A 261 8.76 -14.39 -23.84
N LEU A 262 7.66 -13.68 -23.58
CA LEU A 262 6.92 -12.93 -24.58
C LEU A 262 7.72 -11.70 -25.01
N ARG A 263 8.07 -11.61 -26.28
CA ARG A 263 8.68 -10.41 -26.86
C ARG A 263 7.62 -9.35 -27.11
N VAL A 264 7.85 -8.14 -26.60
CA VAL A 264 6.97 -6.98 -26.79
C VAL A 264 7.81 -5.80 -27.28
N ASP A 265 7.47 -5.29 -28.46
CA ASP A 265 8.06 -4.06 -28.99
C ASP A 265 7.12 -2.88 -28.74
N ILE A 266 7.65 -1.81 -28.11
CA ILE A 266 6.89 -0.61 -27.76
C ILE A 266 7.69 0.65 -28.11
N GLU A 267 7.02 1.68 -28.61
CA GLU A 267 7.63 2.98 -28.85
C GLU A 267 7.79 3.76 -27.52
N ASN A 268 9.01 4.20 -27.23
CA ASN A 268 9.30 5.05 -26.10
C ASN A 268 8.79 6.48 -26.38
N PRO A 269 7.78 7.00 -25.65
CA PRO A 269 7.16 8.29 -25.93
C PRO A 269 8.11 9.48 -25.70
N ASN A 270 9.22 9.27 -25.00
CA ASN A 270 10.18 10.34 -24.69
C ASN A 270 11.18 10.60 -25.84
N ASN A 271 11.43 9.64 -26.73
CA ASN A 271 12.44 9.75 -27.78
C ASN A 271 12.06 9.14 -29.12
N GLY A 272 10.88 8.48 -29.24
CA GLY A 272 10.40 7.83 -30.45
C GLY A 272 11.14 6.55 -30.85
N ALA A 273 12.04 6.04 -30.02
CA ALA A 273 12.74 4.79 -30.30
C ALA A 273 11.86 3.57 -29.97
N THR A 274 11.95 2.53 -30.81
CA THR A 274 11.34 1.24 -30.46
C THR A 274 12.25 0.51 -29.47
N GLU A 275 11.69 0.14 -28.32
CA GLU A 275 12.34 -0.66 -27.31
C GLU A 275 11.71 -2.05 -27.22
N THR A 276 12.51 -3.06 -26.99
CA THR A 276 12.08 -4.48 -26.91
C THR A 276 12.17 -4.95 -25.48
N PHE A 277 11.08 -5.49 -24.95
CA PHE A 277 11.00 -6.13 -23.65
C PHE A 277 10.71 -7.62 -23.76
N TYR A 278 11.13 -8.41 -22.76
CA TYR A 278 10.89 -9.85 -22.68
C TYR A 278 10.19 -10.18 -21.39
N LEU A 279 8.88 -10.48 -21.47
CA LEU A 279 8.02 -10.71 -20.33
C LEU A 279 7.84 -12.20 -20.04
N ARG A 280 8.07 -12.57 -18.79
CA ARG A 280 7.83 -13.93 -18.27
C ARG A 280 6.45 -14.02 -17.63
N GLY A 281 6.05 -15.20 -17.18
CA GLY A 281 4.78 -15.40 -16.48
C GLY A 281 4.59 -14.46 -15.29
N LYS A 282 5.65 -14.20 -14.51
CA LYS A 282 5.66 -13.27 -13.39
C LYS A 282 5.29 -11.84 -13.80
N ASP A 283 5.78 -11.40 -14.95
CA ASP A 283 5.56 -10.04 -15.44
C ASP A 283 4.14 -9.90 -16.01
N LEU A 284 3.67 -10.94 -16.68
CA LEU A 284 2.34 -10.97 -17.30
C LEU A 284 1.20 -11.01 -16.26
N ILE A 285 1.36 -11.75 -15.15
CA ILE A 285 0.32 -11.79 -14.12
C ILE A 285 0.15 -10.42 -13.44
N THR A 286 1.24 -9.65 -13.29
CA THR A 286 1.18 -8.32 -12.67
C THR A 286 0.37 -7.31 -13.48
N VAL A 287 0.26 -7.47 -14.81
CA VAL A 287 -0.60 -6.65 -15.67
C VAL A 287 -2.04 -6.67 -15.17
N PHE A 288 -2.55 -7.84 -14.80
CA PHE A 288 -3.94 -8.03 -14.38
C PHE A 288 -4.17 -7.87 -12.88
N THR A 289 -3.15 -8.06 -12.05
CA THR A 289 -3.27 -7.86 -10.61
C THR A 289 -3.21 -6.39 -10.20
N SER A 290 -2.62 -5.52 -11.00
CA SER A 290 -2.58 -4.07 -10.78
C SER A 290 -3.89 -3.34 -11.11
N ALA A 291 -4.86 -4.00 -11.77
CA ALA A 291 -6.15 -3.43 -12.12
C ALA A 291 -6.92 -2.93 -10.88
N SER A 292 -7.58 -1.78 -11.01
CA SER A 292 -8.46 -1.24 -9.97
C SER A 292 -9.79 -2.02 -9.88
N THR A 293 -10.56 -1.80 -8.81
CA THR A 293 -11.90 -2.41 -8.65
C THR A 293 -12.83 -2.13 -9.85
N GLY A 294 -12.75 -0.93 -10.45
CA GLY A 294 -13.58 -0.58 -11.62
C GLY A 294 -13.19 -1.33 -12.90
N GLU A 295 -11.98 -1.85 -12.98
CA GLU A 295 -11.43 -2.55 -14.15
C GLU A 295 -11.58 -4.07 -14.06
N VAL A 296 -11.92 -4.61 -12.89
CA VAL A 296 -12.08 -6.06 -12.65
C VAL A 296 -12.95 -6.74 -13.71
N VAL A 297 -14.01 -6.07 -14.14
CA VAL A 297 -14.95 -6.58 -15.14
C VAL A 297 -14.33 -6.86 -16.52
N ASN A 298 -13.20 -6.20 -16.82
CA ASN A 298 -12.50 -6.32 -18.09
C ASN A 298 -11.47 -7.46 -18.10
N ILE A 299 -11.01 -7.90 -16.93
CA ILE A 299 -9.83 -8.79 -16.81
C ILE A 299 -9.99 -10.09 -17.62
N PRO A 300 -11.10 -10.85 -17.58
CA PRO A 300 -11.24 -12.06 -18.40
C PRO A 300 -11.16 -11.77 -19.90
N PHE A 301 -11.78 -10.68 -20.37
CA PHE A 301 -11.72 -10.25 -21.75
C PHE A 301 -10.29 -9.89 -22.18
N GLU A 302 -9.58 -9.11 -21.38
CA GLU A 302 -8.20 -8.70 -21.68
C GLU A 302 -7.22 -9.87 -21.64
N ILE A 303 -7.44 -10.83 -20.73
CA ILE A 303 -6.68 -12.11 -20.73
C ILE A 303 -6.95 -12.87 -22.02
N ASP A 304 -8.20 -13.03 -22.47
CA ASP A 304 -8.53 -13.73 -23.71
C ASP A 304 -7.89 -13.03 -24.93
N GLN A 305 -7.90 -11.68 -24.96
CA GLN A 305 -7.21 -10.90 -25.97
C GLN A 305 -5.69 -11.22 -25.98
N LEU A 306 -5.04 -11.22 -24.80
CA LEU A 306 -3.62 -11.60 -24.70
C LEU A 306 -3.37 -13.02 -25.23
N LEU A 307 -4.20 -13.99 -24.87
CA LEU A 307 -4.10 -15.38 -25.32
C LEU A 307 -4.26 -15.51 -26.85
N ASN A 308 -4.99 -14.59 -27.47
CA ASN A 308 -5.18 -14.51 -28.93
C ASN A 308 -4.16 -13.59 -29.62
N GLY A 309 -3.14 -13.09 -28.88
CA GLY A 309 -2.02 -12.31 -29.43
C GLY A 309 -2.22 -10.80 -29.47
N ASP A 310 -3.30 -10.27 -28.89
CA ASP A 310 -3.45 -8.83 -28.68
C ASP A 310 -2.67 -8.41 -27.43
N LEU A 311 -1.70 -7.52 -27.61
CA LEU A 311 -0.79 -7.05 -26.58
C LEU A 311 -1.14 -5.67 -26.04
N THR A 312 -2.36 -5.19 -26.27
CA THR A 312 -2.75 -3.80 -25.90
C THR A 312 -2.59 -3.56 -24.41
N SER A 313 -3.22 -4.36 -23.55
CA SER A 313 -3.13 -4.21 -22.08
C SER A 313 -1.69 -4.33 -21.57
N VAL A 314 -0.89 -5.23 -22.17
CA VAL A 314 0.52 -5.41 -21.83
C VAL A 314 1.34 -4.16 -22.20
N LYS A 315 1.10 -3.59 -23.38
CA LYS A 315 1.80 -2.38 -23.84
C LYS A 315 1.42 -1.16 -23.01
N GLU A 316 0.16 -1.03 -22.61
CA GLU A 316 -0.29 0.03 -21.71
C GLU A 316 0.43 -0.06 -20.37
N GLN A 317 0.56 -1.25 -19.78
CA GLN A 317 1.33 -1.44 -18.55
C GLN A 317 2.82 -1.11 -18.73
N LEU A 318 3.44 -1.53 -19.83
CA LEU A 318 4.84 -1.21 -20.11
C LEU A 318 5.07 0.29 -20.32
N ALA A 319 4.06 1.03 -20.79
CA ALA A 319 4.17 2.47 -21.01
C ALA A 319 4.52 3.22 -19.71
N TYR A 320 4.08 2.72 -18.55
CA TYR A 320 4.44 3.30 -17.24
C TYR A 320 5.94 3.27 -16.95
N LEU A 321 6.72 2.35 -17.56
CA LEU A 321 8.18 2.32 -17.42
C LEU A 321 8.86 3.56 -18.01
N PHE A 322 8.20 4.22 -18.97
CA PHE A 322 8.71 5.44 -19.61
C PHE A 322 8.23 6.71 -18.92
N GLU A 323 7.23 6.62 -18.07
CA GLU A 323 6.81 7.76 -17.29
C GLU A 323 7.97 8.16 -16.38
N LYS A 324 8.21 9.47 -16.29
CA LYS A 324 9.09 10.01 -15.27
C LYS A 324 8.40 9.84 -13.91
N SER A 325 8.28 8.57 -13.49
CA SER A 325 7.88 8.28 -12.13
C SER A 325 8.79 9.07 -11.19
N GLU A 326 8.28 9.42 -10.04
CA GLU A 326 9.00 10.19 -9.01
C GLU A 326 10.20 9.39 -8.47
N ASN A 327 11.06 8.95 -9.37
CA ASN A 327 12.41 8.38 -9.29
C ASN A 327 12.69 7.57 -8.00
N GLY A 328 11.90 6.51 -7.78
CA GLY A 328 12.05 5.66 -6.59
C GLY A 328 11.60 6.32 -5.30
N ALA A 329 10.62 7.24 -5.40
CA ALA A 329 9.97 7.85 -4.25
C ALA A 329 9.48 6.77 -3.26
N GLY A 330 9.84 6.94 -1.99
CA GLY A 330 9.44 6.03 -0.92
C GLY A 330 10.17 4.68 -0.86
N ILE A 331 11.00 4.32 -1.84
CA ILE A 331 11.69 3.01 -1.84
C ILE A 331 12.64 2.87 -0.64
N GLY A 332 13.40 3.90 -0.30
CA GLY A 332 14.27 3.84 0.89
C GLY A 332 13.49 3.70 2.20
N MET A 333 12.28 4.29 2.27
CA MET A 333 11.38 4.08 3.40
C MET A 333 10.87 2.63 3.43
N ARG A 334 10.42 2.11 2.27
CA ARG A 334 9.95 0.73 2.14
C ARG A 334 11.03 -0.27 2.53
N LEU A 335 12.27 -0.09 2.04
CA LEU A 335 13.43 -0.90 2.43
C LEU A 335 13.69 -0.86 3.93
N SER A 336 13.62 0.32 4.55
CA SER A 336 13.87 0.45 5.99
C SER A 336 12.82 -0.27 6.83
N VAL A 337 11.52 -0.14 6.48
CA VAL A 337 10.44 -0.86 7.16
C VAL A 337 10.58 -2.36 6.94
N TRP A 338 10.68 -2.79 5.67
CA TRP A 338 10.68 -4.21 5.33
C TRP A 338 11.82 -4.98 5.97
N CYS A 339 13.03 -4.41 5.87
CA CYS A 339 14.23 -5.04 6.43
C CYS A 339 14.29 -4.99 7.96
N ALA A 340 13.52 -4.12 8.62
CA ALA A 340 13.41 -4.08 10.07
C ALA A 340 12.27 -4.94 10.64
N GLU A 341 11.15 -5.09 9.89
CA GLU A 341 9.86 -5.56 10.44
C GLU A 341 9.30 -6.81 9.77
N GLU A 342 9.62 -7.09 8.50
CA GLU A 342 9.13 -8.28 7.78
C GLU A 342 10.25 -9.32 7.64
N TYR A 343 11.31 -8.96 6.94
CA TYR A 343 12.44 -9.85 6.65
C TYR A 343 12.99 -10.61 7.87
N PRO A 344 13.21 -9.98 9.06
CA PRO A 344 13.80 -10.69 10.21
C PRO A 344 12.89 -11.71 10.87
N PHE A 345 11.61 -11.77 10.47
CA PHE A 345 10.60 -12.67 11.00
C PHE A 345 10.17 -13.72 9.97
N ASN A 346 10.49 -13.53 8.70
CA ASN A 346 10.16 -14.44 7.62
C ASN A 346 11.01 -15.71 7.68
N SER A 347 10.40 -16.84 7.29
CA SER A 347 11.10 -18.11 7.03
C SER A 347 11.55 -18.16 5.58
N GLN A 348 12.84 -18.01 5.33
CA GLN A 348 13.40 -18.12 3.99
C GLN A 348 13.04 -19.47 3.33
N HIS A 349 13.04 -20.54 4.09
CA HIS A 349 12.66 -21.87 3.62
C HIS A 349 11.20 -21.91 3.12
N THR A 350 10.27 -21.23 3.82
CA THR A 350 8.86 -21.14 3.41
C THR A 350 8.71 -20.36 2.11
N ILE A 351 9.42 -19.24 1.97
CA ILE A 351 9.42 -18.40 0.74
C ILE A 351 9.96 -19.19 -0.45
N GLU A 352 11.07 -19.91 -0.29
CA GLU A 352 11.64 -20.77 -1.34
C GLU A 352 10.70 -21.90 -1.75
N GLN A 353 9.99 -22.51 -0.77
CA GLN A 353 8.97 -23.53 -1.07
C GLN A 353 7.81 -22.93 -1.87
N GLU A 354 7.31 -21.76 -1.51
CA GLU A 354 6.26 -21.07 -2.29
C GLU A 354 6.70 -20.86 -3.74
N THR A 355 7.88 -20.30 -3.96
CA THR A 355 8.44 -20.10 -5.29
C THR A 355 8.52 -21.40 -6.10
N THR A 356 8.82 -22.53 -5.44
CA THR A 356 8.89 -23.85 -6.05
C THR A 356 7.50 -24.41 -6.38
N ASN A 357 6.52 -24.17 -5.52
CA ASN A 357 5.14 -24.64 -5.69
C ASN A 357 4.40 -23.96 -6.84
N TYR A 358 4.84 -22.76 -7.23
CA TYR A 358 4.20 -21.94 -8.26
C TYR A 358 5.14 -21.64 -9.46
N PRO A 359 5.56 -22.68 -10.22
CA PRO A 359 6.53 -22.54 -11.30
C PRO A 359 6.08 -21.62 -12.45
N GLN A 360 4.75 -21.40 -12.61
CA GLN A 360 4.19 -20.53 -13.65
C GLN A 360 4.53 -19.04 -13.42
N VAL A 361 4.88 -18.67 -12.20
CA VAL A 361 5.27 -17.30 -11.81
C VAL A 361 6.65 -17.27 -11.17
N ARG A 362 7.51 -18.21 -11.53
CA ARG A 362 8.86 -18.29 -11.01
C ARG A 362 9.59 -16.95 -11.13
N GLY A 363 10.17 -16.50 -10.02
CA GLY A 363 10.81 -15.19 -9.89
C GLY A 363 9.83 -14.04 -9.62
N LEU A 364 8.54 -14.34 -9.41
CA LEU A 364 7.64 -13.38 -8.81
C LEU A 364 8.05 -13.21 -7.36
N SER A 365 8.45 -12.02 -7.00
CA SER A 365 8.65 -11.62 -5.61
C SER A 365 7.71 -10.45 -5.33
N PRO A 366 6.49 -10.70 -4.85
CA PRO A 366 5.63 -9.65 -4.33
C PRO A 366 6.26 -8.98 -3.11
N ALA A 367 7.02 -9.75 -2.36
CA ALA A 367 7.97 -9.30 -1.38
C ALA A 367 9.22 -8.79 -2.09
N VAL A 368 9.28 -7.60 -2.26
CA VAL A 368 10.17 -6.80 -3.06
C VAL A 368 11.65 -6.94 -2.66
N PHE A 369 11.98 -7.61 -1.53
CA PHE A 369 13.32 -7.53 -0.98
C PHE A 369 13.83 -8.90 -0.55
N GLU A 370 14.68 -9.44 -1.40
CA GLU A 370 15.41 -10.66 -1.11
C GLU A 370 16.40 -10.48 0.04
N HIS A 371 16.81 -11.60 0.59
CA HIS A 371 17.73 -11.73 1.72
C HIS A 371 18.96 -10.81 1.60
N GLU A 372 19.62 -10.83 0.45
CA GLU A 372 20.82 -10.04 0.19
C GLU A 372 20.56 -8.53 0.25
N ILE A 373 19.39 -8.07 -0.18
CA ILE A 373 19.02 -6.65 -0.16
C ILE A 373 18.90 -6.13 1.27
N CYS A 374 18.26 -6.89 2.17
CA CYS A 374 18.12 -6.48 3.56
C CYS A 374 19.44 -6.55 4.32
N ASP A 375 20.32 -7.50 4.02
CA ASP A 375 21.67 -7.55 4.58
C ASP A 375 22.49 -6.33 4.15
N ILE A 376 22.36 -5.93 2.86
CA ILE A 376 22.99 -4.70 2.34
C ILE A 376 22.38 -3.46 2.98
N TRP A 377 21.04 -3.39 3.10
CA TRP A 377 20.36 -2.23 3.68
C TRP A 377 20.71 -2.04 5.15
N SER A 378 20.88 -3.13 5.88
CA SER A 378 21.49 -3.21 7.22
C SER A 378 20.89 -2.23 8.23
N VAL A 379 19.57 -2.31 8.44
CA VAL A 379 18.86 -1.64 9.53
C VAL A 379 18.64 -2.59 10.70
N GLN A 380 18.40 -2.05 11.91
CA GLN A 380 18.18 -2.85 13.09
C GLN A 380 16.80 -3.50 13.06
N LYS A 381 16.76 -4.82 13.35
CA LYS A 381 15.52 -5.55 13.62
C LYS A 381 14.73 -4.86 14.74
N VAL A 382 13.42 -4.73 14.56
CA VAL A 382 12.51 -4.31 15.63
C VAL A 382 12.34 -5.40 16.70
N SER A 383 11.66 -5.08 17.79
CA SER A 383 11.45 -6.06 18.87
C SER A 383 10.43 -7.14 18.46
N GLU A 384 10.46 -8.29 19.14
CA GLU A 384 9.56 -9.42 18.84
C GLU A 384 8.07 -9.09 18.99
N VAL A 385 7.72 -8.09 19.79
CA VAL A 385 6.32 -7.65 19.96
C VAL A 385 5.75 -7.02 18.67
N GLU A 386 6.60 -6.55 17.77
CA GLU A 386 6.17 -5.96 16.50
C GLU A 386 5.67 -7.02 15.49
N ASN A 387 5.93 -8.29 15.74
CA ASN A 387 5.42 -9.42 14.97
C ASN A 387 4.40 -10.24 15.80
N GLN A 388 3.61 -9.57 16.63
CA GLN A 388 2.60 -10.22 17.48
C GLN A 388 1.25 -9.54 17.33
N ALA A 389 0.18 -10.36 17.38
CA ALA A 389 -1.19 -9.86 17.37
C ALA A 389 -1.46 -8.93 18.55
N ILE A 390 -2.08 -7.79 18.29
CA ILE A 390 -2.57 -6.90 19.34
C ILE A 390 -3.91 -7.39 19.89
N LYS A 391 -4.17 -7.07 21.16
CA LYS A 391 -5.48 -7.24 21.78
C LYS A 391 -6.02 -5.85 22.16
N SER A 392 -7.23 -5.53 21.71
CA SER A 392 -7.83 -4.23 21.98
C SER A 392 -9.35 -4.31 22.06
N ASN A 393 -9.94 -3.43 22.87
CA ASN A 393 -11.38 -3.18 22.95
C ASN A 393 -11.79 -1.85 22.29
N ILE A 394 -10.85 -1.13 21.69
CA ILE A 394 -11.15 0.04 20.87
C ILE A 394 -12.04 -0.41 19.69
N PRO A 395 -13.13 0.30 19.38
CA PRO A 395 -13.97 -0.04 18.23
C PRO A 395 -13.19 -0.02 16.91
N VAL A 396 -13.28 -1.11 16.14
CA VAL A 396 -12.59 -1.27 14.85
C VAL A 396 -13.56 -1.70 13.77
N LEU A 397 -13.50 -1.04 12.62
CA LEU A 397 -14.09 -1.52 11.38
C LEU A 397 -12.99 -2.04 10.45
N LEU A 398 -13.03 -3.32 10.14
CA LEU A 398 -12.20 -3.96 9.13
C LEU A 398 -12.96 -3.95 7.80
N ILE A 399 -12.32 -3.49 6.73
CA ILE A 399 -12.89 -3.47 5.38
C ILE A 399 -11.96 -4.24 4.46
N SER A 400 -12.50 -5.16 3.66
CA SER A 400 -11.72 -5.98 2.73
C SER A 400 -12.41 -6.04 1.37
N GLY A 401 -11.64 -6.04 0.29
CA GLY A 401 -12.09 -6.44 -1.03
C GLY A 401 -11.94 -7.95 -1.22
N GLU A 402 -12.93 -8.59 -1.86
CA GLU A 402 -12.90 -10.05 -2.06
C GLU A 402 -11.76 -10.49 -2.99
N TYR A 403 -11.40 -9.66 -3.98
CA TYR A 403 -10.29 -9.90 -4.91
C TYR A 403 -8.99 -9.17 -4.52
N ASP A 404 -8.85 -8.83 -3.24
CA ASP A 404 -7.62 -8.22 -2.76
C ASP A 404 -6.47 -9.23 -2.80
N ASN A 405 -5.49 -8.98 -3.65
CA ASN A 405 -4.31 -9.82 -3.83
C ASN A 405 -3.16 -9.45 -2.89
N GLU A 406 -3.23 -8.28 -2.24
CA GLU A 406 -2.18 -7.77 -1.35
C GLU A 406 -2.48 -8.08 0.11
N THR A 407 -3.72 -7.83 0.55
CA THR A 407 -4.17 -8.07 1.93
C THR A 407 -5.48 -8.85 1.94
N PRO A 408 -5.41 -10.18 1.77
CA PRO A 408 -6.59 -11.01 1.55
C PRO A 408 -7.54 -11.02 2.75
N VAL A 409 -8.81 -11.27 2.49
CA VAL A 409 -9.90 -11.33 3.48
C VAL A 409 -9.56 -12.17 4.72
N LYS A 410 -8.80 -13.26 4.55
CA LYS A 410 -8.38 -14.15 5.65
C LYS A 410 -7.57 -13.44 6.74
N TRP A 411 -6.81 -12.40 6.40
CA TRP A 411 -6.03 -11.64 7.35
C TRP A 411 -6.90 -10.77 8.25
N ALA A 412 -7.89 -10.08 7.70
CA ALA A 412 -8.88 -9.36 8.50
C ALA A 412 -9.65 -10.29 9.44
N ALA A 413 -10.02 -11.48 8.96
CA ALA A 413 -10.66 -12.51 9.78
C ALA A 413 -9.76 -13.01 10.93
N THR A 414 -8.45 -13.03 10.74
CA THR A 414 -7.48 -13.36 11.79
C THR A 414 -7.41 -12.24 12.84
N MET A 415 -7.29 -10.98 12.42
CA MET A 415 -7.28 -9.83 13.33
C MET A 415 -8.54 -9.73 14.19
N LYS A 416 -9.70 -10.01 13.61
CA LYS A 416 -11.00 -9.97 14.30
C LYS A 416 -11.03 -10.86 15.55
N LYS A 417 -10.27 -11.95 15.60
CA LYS A 417 -10.19 -12.84 16.77
C LYS A 417 -9.63 -12.16 18.02
N ASN A 418 -8.80 -11.13 17.84
CA ASN A 418 -8.11 -10.40 18.90
C ASN A 418 -8.68 -9.01 19.17
N LEU A 419 -9.58 -8.52 18.31
CA LEU A 419 -10.23 -7.21 18.40
C LEU A 419 -11.68 -7.40 18.87
N THR A 420 -11.91 -7.33 20.18
CA THR A 420 -13.21 -7.70 20.80
C THR A 420 -14.39 -6.84 20.38
N SER A 421 -14.14 -5.57 20.00
CA SER A 421 -15.15 -4.60 19.54
C SER A 421 -14.94 -4.32 18.04
N SER A 422 -15.05 -5.35 17.18
CA SER A 422 -14.78 -5.17 15.77
C SER A 422 -15.87 -5.71 14.86
N PHE A 423 -16.07 -5.01 13.74
CA PHE A 423 -16.89 -5.42 12.62
C PHE A 423 -16.00 -5.69 11.40
N HIS A 424 -16.44 -6.55 10.49
CA HIS A 424 -15.72 -6.84 9.25
C HIS A 424 -16.70 -6.85 8.08
N LEU A 425 -16.50 -5.92 7.14
CA LEU A 425 -17.25 -5.82 5.89
C LEU A 425 -16.39 -6.30 4.73
N ILE A 426 -16.93 -7.24 3.94
CA ILE A 426 -16.27 -7.78 2.75
C ILE A 426 -17.02 -7.26 1.52
N PHE A 427 -16.33 -6.48 0.69
CA PHE A 427 -16.88 -5.94 -0.55
C PHE A 427 -16.64 -6.93 -1.67
N ARG A 428 -17.75 -7.54 -2.12
CA ARG A 428 -17.73 -8.59 -3.13
C ARG A 428 -17.18 -8.08 -4.45
N ALA A 429 -16.29 -8.86 -5.06
CA ALA A 429 -15.60 -8.53 -6.31
C ALA A 429 -14.79 -7.23 -6.32
N TRP A 430 -14.52 -6.63 -5.16
CA TRP A 430 -13.66 -5.46 -5.06
C TRP A 430 -12.21 -5.87 -4.79
N LYS A 431 -11.31 -5.03 -5.26
CA LYS A 431 -9.86 -5.16 -5.09
C LYS A 431 -9.39 -4.44 -3.83
N HIS A 432 -8.08 -4.23 -3.75
CA HIS A 432 -7.39 -3.55 -2.66
C HIS A 432 -7.94 -2.14 -2.40
N THR A 433 -8.02 -1.74 -1.15
CA THR A 433 -8.44 -0.41 -0.65
C THR A 433 -9.87 0.04 -1.04
N PRO A 434 -10.92 -0.71 -0.65
CA PRO A 434 -12.31 -0.38 -0.93
C PRO A 434 -12.74 1.06 -0.64
N THR A 435 -12.23 1.71 0.42
CA THR A 435 -12.60 3.10 0.76
C THR A 435 -12.09 4.12 -0.23
N THR A 436 -11.17 3.74 -1.12
CA THR A 436 -10.65 4.59 -2.20
C THR A 436 -11.28 4.32 -3.55
N ASN A 437 -12.31 3.49 -3.62
CA ASN A 437 -13.06 3.26 -4.85
C ASN A 437 -13.92 4.49 -5.20
N TRP A 438 -13.40 5.33 -6.08
CA TRP A 438 -14.05 6.60 -6.47
C TRP A 438 -15.27 6.41 -7.38
N SER A 439 -15.40 5.29 -8.06
CA SER A 439 -16.55 4.96 -8.90
C SER A 439 -17.76 4.51 -8.06
N ASN A 440 -17.52 3.93 -6.88
CA ASN A 440 -18.56 3.52 -5.94
C ASN A 440 -18.08 3.75 -4.50
N GLN A 441 -18.56 4.81 -3.87
CA GLN A 441 -18.14 5.25 -2.54
C GLN A 441 -18.82 4.51 -1.38
N CYS A 442 -19.37 3.32 -1.61
CA CYS A 442 -20.10 2.57 -0.57
C CYS A 442 -19.23 2.21 0.64
N ALA A 443 -17.97 1.82 0.42
CA ALA A 443 -17.05 1.55 1.51
C ALA A 443 -16.67 2.81 2.31
N MET A 444 -16.52 3.95 1.63
CA MET A 444 -16.33 5.24 2.30
C MET A 444 -17.55 5.62 3.16
N GLN A 445 -18.77 5.38 2.64
CA GLN A 445 -20.00 5.61 3.39
C GLN A 445 -20.09 4.69 4.63
N ALA A 446 -19.72 3.41 4.49
CA ALA A 446 -19.66 2.48 5.62
C ALA A 446 -18.69 2.98 6.70
N ALA A 447 -17.50 3.40 6.30
CA ALA A 447 -16.50 3.97 7.20
C ALA A 447 -17.00 5.26 7.89
N ASN A 448 -17.67 6.16 7.15
CA ASN A 448 -18.23 7.38 7.73
C ASN A 448 -19.37 7.09 8.73
N ASN A 449 -20.25 6.13 8.40
CA ASN A 449 -21.30 5.67 9.33
C ASN A 449 -20.70 5.09 10.61
N PHE A 450 -19.63 4.29 10.50
CA PHE A 450 -18.92 3.74 11.63
C PHE A 450 -18.28 4.83 12.51
N PHE A 451 -17.65 5.84 11.93
CA PHE A 451 -17.15 6.98 12.70
C PHE A 451 -18.26 7.73 13.44
N ASN A 452 -19.49 7.73 12.92
CA ASN A 452 -20.63 8.37 13.58
C ASN A 452 -21.17 7.52 14.72
N ASP A 453 -21.22 6.20 14.59
CA ASP A 453 -21.59 5.26 15.65
C ASP A 453 -20.68 4.02 15.63
N PRO A 454 -19.54 4.03 16.33
CA PRO A 454 -18.56 2.94 16.29
C PRO A 454 -18.96 1.68 17.07
N ASN A 455 -20.09 1.70 17.76
CA ASN A 455 -20.60 0.55 18.51
C ASN A 455 -21.65 -0.25 17.71
N THR A 456 -22.05 0.24 16.55
CA THR A 456 -23.05 -0.40 15.69
C THR A 456 -22.39 -0.78 14.36
N GLU A 457 -22.66 -2.03 13.89
CA GLU A 457 -22.17 -2.47 12.60
C GLU A 457 -22.74 -1.59 11.48
N PRO A 458 -21.91 -0.95 10.65
CA PRO A 458 -22.41 -0.09 9.60
C PRO A 458 -23.08 -0.91 8.47
N GLN A 459 -24.30 -0.57 8.16
CA GLN A 459 -25.08 -1.20 7.09
C GLN A 459 -25.55 -0.13 6.09
N PRO A 460 -24.67 0.40 5.24
CA PRO A 460 -25.08 1.35 4.24
C PRO A 460 -25.98 0.66 3.20
N LYS A 461 -27.07 1.31 2.78
CA LYS A 461 -28.01 0.75 1.79
C LYS A 461 -27.35 0.30 0.49
N CYS A 462 -26.28 0.97 0.10
CA CYS A 462 -25.50 0.62 -1.09
C CYS A 462 -24.81 -0.76 -0.97
N PHE A 463 -24.61 -1.28 0.24
CA PHE A 463 -23.95 -2.57 0.45
C PHE A 463 -24.80 -3.74 -0.11
N GLU A 464 -26.11 -3.64 -0.04
CA GLU A 464 -27.02 -4.64 -0.62
C GLU A 464 -26.97 -4.67 -2.17
N GLN A 465 -26.42 -3.61 -2.78
CA GLN A 465 -26.28 -3.48 -4.23
C GLN A 465 -24.92 -3.97 -4.74
N ILE A 466 -24.01 -4.38 -3.84
CA ILE A 466 -22.71 -4.96 -4.19
C ILE A 466 -22.93 -6.43 -4.57
N THR A 467 -23.00 -6.68 -5.86
CA THR A 467 -23.23 -8.00 -6.47
C THR A 467 -21.98 -8.53 -7.16
N ASN A 468 -22.08 -9.71 -7.76
CA ASN A 468 -21.06 -10.21 -8.67
C ASN A 468 -20.86 -9.23 -9.82
N PRO A 469 -19.62 -9.12 -10.36
CA PRO A 469 -19.39 -8.27 -11.51
C PRO A 469 -20.12 -8.79 -12.74
N GLU A 470 -20.64 -7.86 -13.55
CA GLU A 470 -21.06 -8.19 -14.92
C GLU A 470 -19.80 -8.11 -15.79
N PHE A 471 -19.22 -9.27 -16.08
CA PHE A 471 -17.99 -9.34 -16.86
C PHE A 471 -18.20 -8.85 -18.30
N LYS A 472 -17.25 -8.09 -18.81
CA LYS A 472 -17.21 -7.69 -20.22
C LYS A 472 -16.92 -8.92 -21.09
N VAL A 473 -17.78 -9.16 -22.09
CA VAL A 473 -17.67 -10.34 -22.99
C VAL A 473 -17.41 -9.96 -24.45
N ASN A 474 -17.38 -8.65 -24.79
CA ASN A 474 -17.16 -8.12 -26.16
C ASN A 474 -16.63 -6.69 -26.15
#